data_aa8b35bd9b967e176bdc84f6d9f85334
#
_entry.id   aa8b35bd9b967e176bdc84f6d9f85334
#
_cell.length_a   1.000
_cell.length_b   1.000
_cell.length_c   1.000
_cell.angle_alpha   90.00
_cell.angle_beta   90.00
_cell.angle_gamma   90.00
#
_symmetry.space_group_name_H-M   'P 1'
#
loop_
_entity.id
_entity.type
_entity.pdbx_description
1 polymer ?
#
loop_
_entity_poly.entity_id
_entity_poly.type
_entity_poly.pdbx_seq_one_letter_code
_entity_poly.pdbx_strand_id
1 'polypeptide(L)'
;MHYFSLHTDDAEHVGFLIMYPHEDSHNQSGDLAVKLREDLPKALRRHVQVLAEWEKQPALSWAVEGDKVDVWDSDGDIRGRIRAEYLTIGNHTFILNDLTGAV
;
A
#
# COMPACT_ATOMS: atom_id res chain seq x y z
N MET A 1 -3.11 13.10 -4.96
CA MET A 1 -2.27 11.89 -4.88
C MET A 1 -1.69 11.78 -3.48
N HIS A 2 -1.79 10.61 -2.88
CA HIS A 2 -1.19 10.32 -1.58
C HIS A 2 0.01 9.42 -1.78
N TYR A 3 1.13 9.76 -1.17
CA TYR A 3 2.41 9.10 -1.40
C TYR A 3 3.01 8.68 -0.07
N PHE A 4 3.31 7.39 0.08
CA PHE A 4 3.82 6.82 1.33
C PHE A 4 5.07 6.00 1.08
N SER A 5 6.01 6.05 2.01
CA SER A 5 7.08 5.05 2.04
C SER A 5 6.62 3.86 2.87
N LEU A 6 6.98 2.65 2.42
CA LEU A 6 6.64 1.40 3.09
C LEU A 6 7.83 0.89 3.87
N HIS A 7 7.58 0.47 5.11
CA HIS A 7 8.61 -0.06 6.00
C HIS A 7 8.12 -1.34 6.66
N THR A 8 9.06 -2.23 6.97
CA THR A 8 8.76 -3.38 7.81
C THR A 8 8.55 -2.92 9.26
N ASP A 9 8.10 -3.83 10.12
CA ASP A 9 7.96 -3.55 11.55
C ASP A 9 9.30 -3.24 12.23
N ASP A 10 10.43 -3.65 11.61
CA ASP A 10 11.78 -3.29 12.05
C ASP A 10 12.25 -1.96 11.46
N ALA A 11 11.36 -1.20 10.85
CA ALA A 11 11.63 0.10 10.24
C ALA A 11 12.55 0.07 9.01
N GLU A 12 12.67 -1.09 8.34
CA GLU A 12 13.44 -1.22 7.11
C GLU A 12 12.61 -0.71 5.93
N HIS A 13 13.11 0.27 5.19
CA HIS A 13 12.43 0.81 4.02
C HIS A 13 12.43 -0.20 2.88
N VAL A 14 11.26 -0.57 2.39
CA VAL A 14 11.12 -1.62 1.36
C VAL A 14 10.51 -1.13 0.06
N GLY A 15 9.85 0.00 0.05
CA GLY A 15 9.22 0.50 -1.17
C GLY A 15 8.29 1.67 -0.93
N PHE A 16 7.35 1.84 -1.86
CA PHE A 16 6.42 2.97 -1.84
C PHE A 16 5.00 2.49 -2.14
N LEU A 17 4.03 3.16 -1.53
CA LEU A 17 2.61 2.99 -1.81
C LEU A 17 2.08 4.32 -2.36
N ILE A 18 1.39 4.28 -3.49
CA ILE A 18 0.86 5.49 -4.11
C ILE A 18 -0.65 5.31 -4.28
N MET A 19 -1.42 6.26 -3.77
CA MET A 19 -2.87 6.26 -3.88
C MET A 19 -3.30 7.41 -4.79
N TYR A 20 -4.03 7.07 -5.86
CA TYR A 20 -4.52 8.01 -6.86
C TYR A 20 -6.02 8.19 -6.68
N PRO A 21 -6.49 9.27 -6.02
CA PRO A 21 -7.93 9.48 -5.83
C PRO A 21 -8.65 9.67 -7.16
N HIS A 22 -9.83 9.10 -7.29
CA HIS A 22 -10.72 9.39 -8.41
C HIS A 22 -11.26 10.83 -8.25
N GLU A 23 -11.37 11.57 -9.36
CA GLU A 23 -11.73 12.98 -9.33
C GLU A 23 -13.07 13.26 -8.63
N ASP A 24 -14.05 12.40 -8.84
CA ASP A 24 -15.40 12.57 -8.31
C ASP A 24 -15.63 11.89 -6.96
N SER A 25 -14.58 11.34 -6.34
CA SER A 25 -14.71 10.58 -5.10
C SER A 25 -14.51 11.42 -3.84
N HIS A 26 -14.09 12.68 -3.94
CA HIS A 26 -13.73 13.54 -2.80
C HIS A 26 -12.68 12.90 -1.89
N ASN A 27 -11.67 12.26 -2.48
CA ASN A 27 -10.60 11.54 -1.76
C ASN A 27 -11.11 10.33 -0.96
N GLN A 28 -12.23 9.75 -1.35
CA GLN A 28 -12.79 8.58 -0.66
C GLN A 28 -12.50 7.26 -1.35
N SER A 29 -12.07 7.29 -2.60
CA SER A 29 -11.70 6.08 -3.34
C SER A 29 -10.77 6.41 -4.50
N GLY A 30 -10.10 5.40 -5.04
CA GLY A 30 -9.19 5.58 -6.14
C GLY A 30 -8.43 4.32 -6.52
N ASP A 31 -7.38 4.50 -7.29
CA ASP A 31 -6.45 3.44 -7.67
C ASP A 31 -5.25 3.43 -6.74
N LEU A 32 -4.56 2.29 -6.68
CA LEU A 32 -3.43 2.12 -5.79
C LEU A 32 -2.32 1.37 -6.52
N ALA A 33 -1.09 1.79 -6.30
CA ALA A 33 0.08 1.12 -6.85
C ALA A 33 1.14 0.95 -5.75
N VAL A 34 1.85 -0.18 -5.83
CA VAL A 34 2.99 -0.46 -4.96
C VAL A 34 4.23 -0.54 -5.83
N LYS A 35 5.32 0.06 -5.37
CA LYS A 35 6.61 -0.05 -6.03
C LYS A 35 7.68 -0.41 -5.01
N LEU A 36 8.28 -1.57 -5.15
CA LEU A 36 9.34 -2.02 -4.26
C LEU A 36 10.68 -1.43 -4.67
N ARG A 37 11.58 -1.30 -3.71
CA ARG A 37 12.98 -0.93 -3.99
C ARG A 37 13.64 -2.02 -4.83
N GLU A 38 14.45 -1.63 -5.79
CA GLU A 38 15.15 -2.58 -6.68
C GLU A 38 16.31 -3.29 -5.98
N ASP A 39 16.89 -2.65 -4.97
CA ASP A 39 18.09 -3.11 -4.28
C ASP A 39 17.81 -3.83 -2.96
N LEU A 40 16.63 -4.44 -2.83
CA LEU A 40 16.26 -5.13 -1.59
C LEU A 40 17.18 -6.34 -1.32
N PRO A 41 17.73 -6.44 -0.09
CA PRO A 41 18.47 -7.65 0.31
C PRO A 41 17.59 -8.89 0.26
N LYS A 42 18.20 -10.06 0.01
CA LYS A 42 17.46 -11.32 -0.07
C LYS A 42 16.66 -11.63 1.18
N ALA A 43 17.20 -11.27 2.35
CA ALA A 43 16.50 -11.52 3.61
C ALA A 43 15.18 -10.76 3.70
N LEU A 44 15.11 -9.55 3.13
CA LEU A 44 13.88 -8.75 3.13
C LEU A 44 12.89 -9.19 2.06
N ARG A 45 13.35 -9.79 0.97
CA ARG A 45 12.47 -10.21 -0.13
C ARG A 45 11.38 -11.18 0.31
N ARG A 46 11.69 -12.05 1.26
CA ARG A 46 10.69 -12.99 1.81
C ARG A 46 9.59 -12.26 2.56
N HIS A 47 9.96 -11.24 3.33
CA HIS A 47 8.99 -10.48 4.12
C HIS A 47 8.07 -9.63 3.26
N VAL A 48 8.53 -9.22 2.07
CA VAL A 48 7.78 -8.35 1.21
C VAL A 48 7.18 -9.05 0.01
N GLN A 49 7.14 -10.36 0.00
CA GLN A 49 6.58 -11.12 -1.13
C GLN A 49 5.13 -10.73 -1.42
N VAL A 50 4.33 -10.48 -0.38
CA VAL A 50 2.94 -10.03 -0.56
C VAL A 50 2.87 -8.68 -1.26
N LEU A 51 3.83 -7.79 -0.98
CA LEU A 51 3.93 -6.50 -1.68
C LEU A 51 4.40 -6.69 -3.11
N ALA A 52 5.28 -7.64 -3.36
CA ALA A 52 5.72 -7.95 -4.72
C ALA A 52 4.56 -8.45 -5.58
N GLU A 53 3.67 -9.21 -5.00
CA GLU A 53 2.44 -9.64 -5.68
C GLU A 53 1.55 -8.44 -5.99
N TRP A 54 1.43 -7.49 -5.07
CA TRP A 54 0.67 -6.27 -5.29
C TRP A 54 1.27 -5.41 -6.40
N GLU A 55 2.60 -5.34 -6.46
CA GLU A 55 3.28 -4.58 -7.52
C GLU A 55 2.91 -5.10 -8.91
N LYS A 56 2.65 -6.40 -9.02
CA LYS A 56 2.28 -7.04 -10.29
C LYS A 56 0.78 -6.94 -10.61
N GLN A 57 -0.04 -6.55 -9.65
CA GLN A 57 -1.49 -6.44 -9.86
C GLN A 57 -1.80 -5.24 -10.74
N PRO A 58 -2.55 -5.42 -11.84
CA PRO A 58 -2.81 -4.34 -12.78
C PRO A 58 -3.85 -3.32 -12.29
N ALA A 59 -4.67 -3.67 -11.32
CA ALA A 59 -5.81 -2.84 -10.95
C ALA A 59 -6.17 -3.01 -9.47
N LEU A 60 -5.28 -2.55 -8.59
CA LEU A 60 -5.63 -2.41 -7.17
C LEU A 60 -6.42 -1.12 -6.99
N SER A 61 -7.43 -1.15 -6.14
CA SER A 61 -8.23 0.02 -5.81
C SER A 61 -8.38 0.14 -4.29
N TRP A 62 -8.73 1.32 -3.82
CA TRP A 62 -8.91 1.60 -2.41
C TRP A 62 -10.19 2.39 -2.19
N ALA A 63 -10.79 2.24 -1.02
CA ALA A 63 -11.95 3.01 -0.62
C ALA A 63 -11.92 3.24 0.90
N VAL A 64 -12.27 4.45 1.30
CA VAL A 64 -12.37 4.80 2.72
C VAL A 64 -13.63 4.19 3.29
N GLU A 65 -13.48 3.51 4.42
CA GLU A 65 -14.60 2.86 5.12
C GLU A 65 -14.48 3.18 6.61
N GLY A 66 -15.15 4.25 7.04
CA GLY A 66 -15.04 4.72 8.42
C GLY A 66 -13.63 5.23 8.73
N ASP A 67 -12.97 4.61 9.71
CA ASP A 67 -11.61 4.97 10.15
C ASP A 67 -10.51 4.16 9.45
N LYS A 68 -10.86 3.41 8.42
CA LYS A 68 -9.92 2.55 7.71
C LYS A 68 -10.07 2.73 6.20
N VAL A 69 -9.08 2.21 5.46
CA VAL A 69 -9.12 2.15 4.00
C VAL A 69 -9.00 0.68 3.60
N ASP A 70 -9.97 0.18 2.86
CA ASP A 70 -9.92 -1.16 2.31
C ASP A 70 -9.24 -1.13 0.95
N VAL A 71 -8.43 -2.15 0.65
CA VAL A 71 -7.75 -2.31 -0.63
C VAL A 71 -8.29 -3.56 -1.32
N TRP A 72 -8.72 -3.39 -2.57
CA TRP A 72 -9.40 -4.41 -3.36
C TRP A 72 -8.57 -4.79 -4.56
N ASP A 73 -8.65 -6.06 -4.97
CA ASP A 73 -8.06 -6.47 -6.25
C ASP A 73 -9.08 -6.34 -7.38
N SER A 74 -8.66 -6.73 -8.59
CA SER A 74 -9.53 -6.64 -9.78
C SER A 74 -10.73 -7.59 -9.74
N ASP A 75 -10.67 -8.61 -8.88
CA ASP A 75 -11.77 -9.57 -8.71
C ASP A 75 -12.79 -9.11 -7.66
N GLY A 76 -12.55 -7.96 -7.02
CA GLY A 76 -13.44 -7.44 -6.00
C GLY A 76 -13.20 -8.01 -4.61
N ASP A 77 -12.09 -8.69 -4.39
CA ASP A 77 -11.74 -9.23 -3.08
C ASP A 77 -10.90 -8.24 -2.29
N ILE A 78 -11.16 -8.14 -0.98
CA ILE A 78 -10.36 -7.29 -0.10
C ILE A 78 -9.03 -7.98 0.12
N ARG A 79 -7.94 -7.31 -0.27
CA ARG A 79 -6.58 -7.84 -0.13
C ARG A 79 -5.80 -7.24 1.02
N GLY A 80 -6.20 -6.07 1.48
CA GLY A 80 -5.50 -5.41 2.57
C GLY A 80 -6.31 -4.30 3.17
N ARG A 81 -5.78 -3.73 4.23
CA ARG A 81 -6.45 -2.67 4.98
C ARG A 81 -5.43 -1.70 5.54
N ILE A 82 -5.71 -0.42 5.41
CA ILE A 82 -4.89 0.64 5.99
C ILE A 82 -5.66 1.23 7.16
N ARG A 83 -5.04 1.25 8.34
CA ARG A 83 -5.61 1.91 9.51
C ARG A 83 -4.48 2.66 10.21
N ALA A 84 -4.68 3.96 10.47
CA ALA A 84 -3.62 4.85 10.96
C ALA A 84 -2.40 4.75 10.04
N GLU A 85 -1.23 4.46 10.57
CA GLU A 85 0.02 4.34 9.81
C GLU A 85 0.36 2.91 9.42
N TYR A 86 -0.60 1.97 9.52
CA TYR A 86 -0.33 0.56 9.30
C TYR A 86 -1.09 0.02 8.09
N LEU A 87 -0.38 -0.72 7.25
CA LEU A 87 -0.96 -1.51 6.17
C LEU A 87 -0.89 -2.97 6.57
N THR A 88 -2.04 -3.65 6.62
CA THR A 88 -2.12 -5.07 6.93
C THR A 88 -2.55 -5.84 5.69
N ILE A 89 -1.76 -6.86 5.32
CA ILE A 89 -2.05 -7.77 4.22
C ILE A 89 -1.96 -9.19 4.77
N GLY A 90 -3.11 -9.84 4.98
CA GLY A 90 -3.12 -11.15 5.63
C GLY A 90 -2.50 -11.07 7.03
N ASN A 91 -1.42 -11.81 7.26
CA ASN A 91 -0.70 -11.81 8.53
C ASN A 91 0.48 -10.83 8.55
N HIS A 92 0.64 -10.03 7.51
CA HIS A 92 1.77 -9.11 7.37
C HIS A 92 1.35 -7.69 7.68
N THR A 93 2.15 -6.98 8.46
CA THR A 93 1.90 -5.58 8.79
C THR A 93 3.11 -4.75 8.36
N PHE A 94 2.82 -3.65 7.66
CA PHE A 94 3.84 -2.70 7.20
C PHE A 94 3.52 -1.33 7.76
N ILE A 95 4.56 -0.51 7.95
CA ILE A 95 4.42 0.85 8.46
C ILE A 95 4.46 1.81 7.26
N LEU A 96 3.53 2.77 7.25
CA LEU A 96 3.45 3.80 6.21
C LEU A 96 3.93 5.13 6.76
N ASN A 97 4.85 5.76 6.07
CA ASN A 97 5.23 7.16 6.35
C ASN A 97 4.68 8.04 5.24
N ASP A 98 3.90 9.03 5.61
CA ASP A 98 3.28 9.94 4.66
C ASP A 98 4.31 10.91 4.10
N LEU A 99 4.55 10.83 2.79
CA LEU A 99 5.46 11.70 2.06
C LEU A 99 4.72 12.67 1.15
N THR A 100 3.40 12.75 1.25
CA THR A 100 2.57 13.51 0.32
C THR A 100 2.99 14.98 0.23
N GLY A 101 3.35 15.58 1.34
CA GLY A 101 3.81 16.97 1.36
C GLY A 101 5.28 17.18 0.99
N ALA A 102 6.05 16.10 0.83
CA ALA A 102 7.49 16.16 0.55
C ALA A 102 7.83 15.91 -0.92
N VAL A 103 6.83 15.58 -1.73
CA VAL A 103 7.01 15.21 -3.15
C VAL A 103 6.50 16.30 -4.06
#